data_4e9b25a13cad0d265e1cef56f62e0811
#
_entry.id   4e9b25a13cad0d265e1cef56f62e0811
#
_cell.length_a   1.000
_cell.length_b   1.000
_cell.length_c   1.000
_cell.angle_alpha   90.00
_cell.angle_beta   90.00
_cell.angle_gamma   90.00
#
_symmetry.space_group_name_H-M   'P 1'
#
loop_
_entity.id
_entity.type
_entity.pdbx_description
1 polymer ?
#
loop_
_entity_poly.entity_id
_entity_poly.type
_entity_poly.pdbx_seq_one_letter_code
_entity_poly.pdbx_strand_id
1 'polypeptide(L)'
;MKKKYIYIIILVLILLSLVLLYIDKITYKEYSKNYFYMDTYINIKINSTKNKQEIDNIFNDIDYLYSSYNKLTNRYEKYDGIVNVYYLNEILSNNEEIEIDKKLSDIINIGIEYYNKTDGLFNIAAGNLTGIWKEYINKCNSLPSNKELDVNINIDDIKLDNNKYTKYNDIKLDLGGIAKGYVTEIVGNYLEDNNINNYIINAGGNVKVGKAYNKEYYVVGITNPDNTSNIFTKVNINNLSVVTSGNYQRYCDIDNIRYIHIINPITKNPSNYMKSVTVITKSSLLADIYSTYLYLLPVDKGLEVVNNNNDIEAIWYIDKDNIVRSDNFNYE
;
A
#
# COMPACT_ATOMS: atom_id res chain seq x y z
N MET A 1 9.63 -13.07 -69.20
CA MET A 1 9.12 -11.96 -68.37
C MET A 1 8.25 -12.38 -67.22
N LYS A 2 7.24 -13.24 -67.35
CA LYS A 2 6.30 -13.62 -66.24
C LYS A 2 6.98 -14.19 -64.99
N LYS A 3 8.01 -15.05 -65.10
CA LYS A 3 8.69 -15.64 -63.90
C LYS A 3 9.41 -14.59 -63.06
N LYS A 4 10.01 -13.55 -63.65
CA LYS A 4 10.72 -12.48 -62.93
C LYS A 4 9.76 -11.64 -62.08
N TYR A 5 8.56 -11.37 -62.54
CA TYR A 5 7.53 -10.67 -61.77
C TYR A 5 7.01 -11.51 -60.59
N ILE A 6 6.91 -12.83 -60.76
CA ILE A 6 6.50 -13.74 -59.66
C ILE A 6 7.51 -13.69 -58.53
N TYR A 7 8.82 -13.73 -58.80
CA TYR A 7 9.85 -13.63 -57.78
C TYR A 7 9.85 -12.28 -57.07
N ILE A 8 9.60 -11.19 -57.78
CA ILE A 8 9.47 -9.85 -57.19
C ILE A 8 8.27 -9.77 -56.23
N ILE A 9 7.12 -10.34 -56.64
CA ILE A 9 5.92 -10.36 -55.80
C ILE A 9 6.17 -11.19 -54.51
N ILE A 10 6.81 -12.36 -54.63
CA ILE A 10 7.17 -13.21 -53.46
C ILE A 10 8.11 -12.43 -52.51
N LEU A 11 9.13 -11.77 -53.05
CA LEU A 11 10.07 -10.98 -52.27
C LEU A 11 9.38 -9.85 -51.51
N VAL A 12 8.45 -9.13 -52.16
CA VAL A 12 7.66 -8.07 -51.55
C VAL A 12 6.75 -8.61 -50.43
N LEU A 13 6.11 -9.77 -50.63
CA LEU A 13 5.28 -10.41 -49.62
C LEU A 13 6.12 -10.87 -48.38
N ILE A 14 7.33 -11.40 -48.64
CA ILE A 14 8.25 -11.76 -47.54
C ILE A 14 8.67 -10.51 -46.76
N LEU A 15 9.06 -9.43 -47.45
CA LEU A 15 9.42 -8.16 -46.81
C LEU A 15 8.25 -7.58 -46.01
N LEU A 16 7.04 -7.61 -46.55
CA LEU A 16 5.83 -7.15 -45.88
C LEU A 16 5.54 -7.99 -44.61
N SER A 17 5.69 -9.32 -44.70
CA SER A 17 5.51 -10.20 -43.56
C SER A 17 6.56 -9.96 -42.46
N LEU A 18 7.83 -9.71 -42.83
CA LEU A 18 8.90 -9.36 -41.90
C LEU A 18 8.64 -8.02 -41.21
N VAL A 19 8.14 -7.01 -41.96
CA VAL A 19 7.76 -5.71 -41.43
C VAL A 19 6.58 -5.85 -40.45
N LEU A 20 5.56 -6.65 -40.80
CA LEU A 20 4.43 -6.91 -39.91
C LEU A 20 4.83 -7.62 -38.63
N LEU A 21 5.71 -8.63 -38.72
CA LEU A 21 6.28 -9.31 -37.58
C LEU A 21 7.13 -8.38 -36.70
N TYR A 22 7.88 -7.46 -37.33
CA TYR A 22 8.67 -6.46 -36.61
C TYR A 22 7.76 -5.46 -35.90
N ILE A 23 6.71 -4.97 -36.54
CA ILE A 23 5.72 -4.06 -35.94
C ILE A 23 5.00 -4.74 -34.78
N ASP A 24 4.54 -5.98 -34.92
CA ASP A 24 3.87 -6.72 -33.81
C ASP A 24 4.80 -6.91 -32.61
N LYS A 25 6.09 -7.13 -32.86
CA LYS A 25 7.11 -7.25 -31.81
C LYS A 25 7.39 -5.94 -31.06
N ILE A 26 7.16 -4.77 -31.71
CA ILE A 26 7.41 -3.44 -31.10
C ILE A 26 6.11 -2.84 -30.53
N THR A 27 4.95 -3.40 -30.87
CA THR A 27 3.68 -2.85 -30.40
C THR A 27 3.45 -3.21 -28.94
N TYR A 28 3.23 -2.18 -28.11
CA TYR A 28 2.82 -2.36 -26.73
C TYR A 28 1.44 -3.01 -26.64
N LYS A 29 1.34 -4.06 -25.85
CA LYS A 29 0.09 -4.74 -25.54
C LYS A 29 -0.23 -4.54 -24.05
N GLU A 30 -1.52 -4.36 -23.73
CA GLU A 30 -1.99 -4.29 -22.37
C GLU A 30 -2.24 -5.71 -21.82
N TYR A 31 -1.74 -5.95 -20.63
CA TYR A 31 -1.98 -7.18 -19.86
C TYR A 31 -2.48 -6.82 -18.48
N SER A 32 -3.37 -7.64 -17.92
CA SER A 32 -3.94 -7.40 -16.58
C SER A 32 -4.09 -8.72 -15.83
N LYS A 33 -3.80 -8.66 -14.51
CA LYS A 33 -4.04 -9.79 -13.59
C LYS A 33 -4.58 -9.29 -12.27
N ASN A 34 -5.45 -10.08 -11.65
CA ASN A 34 -6.06 -9.80 -10.35
C ASN A 34 -5.55 -10.82 -9.34
N TYR A 35 -5.37 -10.37 -8.11
CA TYR A 35 -4.99 -11.18 -6.95
C TYR A 35 -5.84 -10.79 -5.74
N PHE A 36 -5.81 -11.62 -4.70
CA PHE A 36 -6.40 -11.31 -3.41
C PHE A 36 -5.39 -11.65 -2.32
N TYR A 37 -4.80 -10.62 -1.71
CA TYR A 37 -3.83 -10.72 -0.62
C TYR A 37 -4.03 -9.58 0.37
N MET A 38 -3.62 -9.74 1.63
CA MET A 38 -3.70 -8.72 2.67
C MET A 38 -5.12 -8.16 2.86
N ASP A 39 -6.14 -9.04 2.80
CA ASP A 39 -7.57 -8.72 2.88
C ASP A 39 -8.05 -7.71 1.83
N THR A 40 -7.42 -7.68 0.65
CA THR A 40 -7.81 -6.74 -0.40
C THR A 40 -7.66 -7.32 -1.81
N TYR A 41 -8.44 -6.78 -2.75
CA TYR A 41 -8.25 -7.03 -4.18
C TYR A 41 -7.10 -6.19 -4.71
N ILE A 42 -6.24 -6.85 -5.48
CA ILE A 42 -5.09 -6.23 -6.14
C ILE A 42 -5.28 -6.39 -7.63
N ASN A 43 -5.36 -5.26 -8.35
CA ASN A 43 -5.39 -5.25 -9.81
C ASN A 43 -4.07 -4.68 -10.34
N ILE A 44 -3.42 -5.41 -11.23
CA ILE A 44 -2.20 -4.96 -11.91
C ILE A 44 -2.44 -4.93 -13.39
N LYS A 45 -2.17 -3.77 -14.00
CA LYS A 45 -2.16 -3.57 -15.45
C LYS A 45 -0.78 -3.15 -15.88
N ILE A 46 -0.30 -3.73 -16.96
CA ILE A 46 1.00 -3.39 -17.56
C ILE A 46 0.86 -3.21 -19.08
N ASN A 47 1.60 -2.27 -19.65
CA ASN A 47 1.78 -2.16 -21.09
C ASN A 47 3.23 -2.53 -21.42
N SER A 48 3.42 -3.51 -22.29
CA SER A 48 4.76 -4.03 -22.63
C SER A 48 4.81 -4.59 -24.05
N THR A 49 6.02 -4.57 -24.62
CA THR A 49 6.35 -5.25 -25.90
C THR A 49 6.79 -6.70 -25.68
N LYS A 50 6.90 -7.15 -24.43
CA LYS A 50 7.27 -8.54 -24.11
C LYS A 50 6.21 -9.52 -24.61
N ASN A 51 6.65 -10.73 -24.95
CA ASN A 51 5.74 -11.78 -25.36
C ASN A 51 4.92 -12.32 -24.17
N LYS A 52 3.87 -13.07 -24.49
CA LYS A 52 2.94 -13.59 -23.49
C LYS A 52 3.63 -14.46 -22.43
N GLN A 53 4.58 -15.31 -22.80
CA GLN A 53 5.30 -16.18 -21.87
C GLN A 53 6.14 -15.39 -20.87
N GLU A 54 6.83 -14.35 -21.31
CA GLU A 54 7.58 -13.44 -20.42
C GLU A 54 6.64 -12.73 -19.43
N ILE A 55 5.49 -12.28 -19.91
CA ILE A 55 4.48 -11.62 -19.07
C ILE A 55 3.85 -12.58 -18.05
N ASP A 56 3.54 -13.82 -18.47
CA ASP A 56 3.01 -14.83 -17.56
C ASP A 56 4.02 -15.16 -16.44
N ASN A 57 5.31 -15.22 -16.76
CA ASN A 57 6.38 -15.41 -15.76
C ASN A 57 6.42 -14.20 -14.77
N ILE A 58 6.37 -12.97 -15.29
CA ILE A 58 6.36 -11.77 -14.47
C ILE A 58 5.15 -11.76 -13.52
N PHE A 59 3.96 -12.11 -14.00
CA PHE A 59 2.78 -12.21 -13.14
C PHE A 59 2.88 -13.33 -12.10
N ASN A 60 3.57 -14.44 -12.40
CA ASN A 60 3.83 -15.50 -11.43
C ASN A 60 4.82 -15.06 -10.34
N ASP A 61 5.85 -14.29 -10.71
CA ASP A 61 6.80 -13.73 -9.74
C ASP A 61 6.11 -12.69 -8.83
N ILE A 62 5.21 -11.86 -9.39
CA ILE A 62 4.39 -10.92 -8.62
C ILE A 62 3.47 -11.67 -7.64
N ASP A 63 2.84 -12.75 -8.07
CA ASP A 63 2.02 -13.62 -7.21
C ASP A 63 2.84 -14.16 -6.03
N TYR A 64 4.04 -14.65 -6.31
CA TYR A 64 4.98 -15.12 -5.29
C TYR A 64 5.37 -14.00 -4.30
N LEU A 65 5.66 -12.79 -4.79
CA LEU A 65 5.97 -11.63 -3.94
C LEU A 65 4.80 -11.32 -2.99
N TYR A 66 3.60 -11.10 -3.51
CA TYR A 66 2.42 -10.81 -2.68
C TYR A 66 2.12 -11.94 -1.70
N SER A 67 2.16 -13.21 -2.14
CA SER A 67 1.95 -14.37 -1.29
C SER A 67 2.98 -14.45 -0.16
N SER A 68 4.26 -14.23 -0.48
CA SER A 68 5.35 -14.26 0.50
C SER A 68 5.16 -13.20 1.58
N TYR A 69 4.94 -11.94 1.19
CA TYR A 69 4.74 -10.85 2.14
C TYR A 69 3.41 -10.97 2.91
N ASN A 70 2.33 -11.43 2.27
CA ASN A 70 1.07 -11.72 2.95
C ASN A 70 1.26 -12.72 4.10
N LYS A 71 2.02 -13.78 3.87
CA LYS A 71 2.31 -14.77 4.93
C LYS A 71 3.18 -14.19 6.04
N LEU A 72 4.25 -13.45 5.69
CA LEU A 72 5.18 -12.86 6.66
C LEU A 72 4.53 -11.80 7.54
N THR A 73 3.69 -10.95 6.97
CA THR A 73 3.05 -9.82 7.70
C THR A 73 1.73 -10.18 8.36
N ASN A 74 1.21 -11.40 8.14
CA ASN A 74 -0.05 -11.85 8.73
C ASN A 74 0.08 -12.00 10.25
N ARG A 75 -0.73 -11.25 10.99
CA ARG A 75 -0.80 -11.29 12.47
C ARG A 75 -1.91 -12.19 13.01
N TYR A 76 -2.71 -12.80 12.14
CA TYR A 76 -3.92 -13.56 12.52
C TYR A 76 -3.78 -15.06 12.29
N GLU A 77 -2.89 -15.48 11.40
CA GLU A 77 -2.74 -16.88 10.98
C GLU A 77 -1.29 -17.35 11.08
N LYS A 78 -1.13 -18.58 11.61
CA LYS A 78 0.13 -19.30 11.60
C LYS A 78 0.32 -19.98 10.25
N TYR A 79 1.55 -19.95 9.74
CA TYR A 79 1.98 -20.73 8.57
C TYR A 79 3.12 -21.65 8.98
N ASP A 80 3.02 -22.95 8.62
CA ASP A 80 4.02 -23.93 8.98
C ASP A 80 5.37 -23.59 8.35
N GLY A 81 6.43 -23.63 9.16
CA GLY A 81 7.78 -23.30 8.74
C GLY A 81 8.05 -21.81 8.50
N ILE A 82 7.10 -20.89 8.80
CA ILE A 82 7.26 -19.44 8.61
C ILE A 82 7.16 -18.75 9.98
N VAL A 83 8.23 -18.03 10.35
CA VAL A 83 8.20 -17.10 11.46
C VAL A 83 7.63 -15.77 10.95
N ASN A 84 6.32 -15.58 11.16
CA ASN A 84 5.57 -14.41 10.73
C ASN A 84 5.13 -13.55 11.92
N VAL A 85 4.42 -12.45 11.67
CA VAL A 85 3.93 -11.56 12.73
C VAL A 85 3.02 -12.29 13.73
N TYR A 86 2.20 -13.27 13.29
CA TYR A 86 1.43 -14.11 14.22
C TYR A 86 2.35 -14.87 15.17
N TYR A 87 3.42 -15.49 14.66
CA TYR A 87 4.38 -16.22 15.48
C TYR A 87 5.03 -15.30 16.52
N LEU A 88 5.47 -14.11 16.10
CA LEU A 88 6.10 -13.12 16.99
C LEU A 88 5.14 -12.64 18.06
N ASN A 89 3.87 -12.45 17.72
CA ASN A 89 2.86 -11.93 18.63
C ASN A 89 2.35 -12.98 19.64
N GLU A 90 2.06 -14.21 19.15
CA GLU A 90 1.25 -15.17 19.91
C GLU A 90 2.04 -16.40 20.38
N ILE A 91 3.20 -16.71 19.79
CA ILE A 91 3.95 -17.94 20.06
C ILE A 91 5.29 -17.64 20.73
N LEU A 92 6.04 -16.66 20.23
CA LEU A 92 7.34 -16.29 20.79
C LEU A 92 7.20 -15.86 22.25
N SER A 93 8.04 -16.41 23.12
CA SER A 93 8.08 -16.01 24.54
C SER A 93 8.80 -14.67 24.72
N ASN A 94 8.49 -13.93 25.80
CA ASN A 94 9.27 -12.76 26.17
C ASN A 94 10.72 -13.13 26.48
N ASN A 95 11.65 -12.26 26.07
CA ASN A 95 13.11 -12.41 26.19
C ASN A 95 13.70 -13.57 25.36
N GLU A 96 12.91 -14.23 24.52
CA GLU A 96 13.39 -15.22 23.57
C GLU A 96 13.85 -14.53 22.28
N GLU A 97 15.07 -14.85 21.81
CA GLU A 97 15.60 -14.36 20.52
C GLU A 97 15.28 -15.37 19.43
N ILE A 98 14.80 -14.88 18.29
CA ILE A 98 14.53 -15.71 17.10
C ILE A 98 15.06 -15.01 15.84
N GLU A 99 15.57 -15.81 14.91
CA GLU A 99 15.90 -15.32 13.57
C GLU A 99 14.65 -15.24 12.70
N ILE A 100 14.43 -14.09 12.05
CA ILE A 100 13.30 -13.83 11.16
C ILE A 100 13.77 -13.64 9.71
N ASP A 101 12.84 -13.80 8.76
CA ASP A 101 13.11 -13.50 7.35
C ASP A 101 13.53 -12.02 7.20
N LYS A 102 14.58 -11.78 6.38
CA LYS A 102 15.07 -10.42 6.10
C LYS A 102 13.97 -9.47 5.62
N LYS A 103 13.01 -9.97 4.83
CA LYS A 103 11.88 -9.17 4.35
C LYS A 103 11.01 -8.64 5.50
N LEU A 104 10.79 -9.46 6.53
CA LEU A 104 10.05 -9.05 7.73
C LEU A 104 10.88 -8.10 8.57
N SER A 105 12.16 -8.38 8.75
CA SER A 105 13.12 -7.51 9.44
C SER A 105 13.17 -6.11 8.82
N ASP A 106 13.23 -6.00 7.49
CA ASP A 106 13.26 -4.72 6.78
C ASP A 106 12.00 -3.89 7.05
N ILE A 107 10.80 -4.50 7.03
CA ILE A 107 9.54 -3.81 7.33
C ILE A 107 9.50 -3.32 8.79
N ILE A 108 9.94 -4.15 9.74
CA ILE A 108 9.97 -3.80 11.17
C ILE A 108 10.94 -2.64 11.39
N ASN A 109 12.15 -2.66 10.81
CA ASN A 109 13.12 -1.58 10.92
C ASN A 109 12.55 -0.24 10.40
N ILE A 110 11.88 -0.26 9.24
CA ILE A 110 11.23 0.93 8.71
C ILE A 110 10.11 1.41 9.66
N GLY A 111 9.33 0.49 10.22
CA GLY A 111 8.30 0.82 11.21
C GLY A 111 8.87 1.51 12.46
N ILE A 112 10.02 1.04 12.98
CA ILE A 112 10.74 1.67 14.09
C ILE A 112 11.28 3.05 13.69
N GLU A 113 11.84 3.17 12.49
CA GLU A 113 12.31 4.46 11.97
C GLU A 113 11.19 5.50 11.91
N TYR A 114 10.01 5.10 11.38
CA TYR A 114 8.87 6.02 11.27
C TYR A 114 8.16 6.28 12.61
N TYR A 115 8.24 5.38 13.58
CA TYR A 115 7.87 5.70 14.96
C TYR A 115 8.63 6.92 15.46
N ASN A 116 9.95 6.93 15.30
CA ASN A 116 10.80 8.05 15.72
C ASN A 116 10.54 9.34 14.91
N LYS A 117 10.30 9.23 13.59
CA LYS A 117 10.03 10.38 12.72
C LYS A 117 8.66 11.02 12.93
N THR A 118 7.74 10.33 13.58
CA THR A 118 6.36 10.76 13.79
C THR A 118 6.03 10.96 15.28
N ASP A 119 7.05 11.10 16.12
CA ASP A 119 6.90 11.26 17.58
C ASP A 119 5.97 10.20 18.20
N GLY A 120 6.07 8.96 17.72
CA GLY A 120 5.32 7.81 18.21
C GLY A 120 3.89 7.67 17.68
N LEU A 121 3.39 8.59 16.84
CA LEU A 121 2.04 8.49 16.26
C LEU A 121 1.92 7.34 15.27
N PHE A 122 2.92 7.11 14.42
CA PHE A 122 2.99 5.89 13.63
C PHE A 122 3.69 4.81 14.44
N ASN A 123 2.92 3.87 15.02
CA ASN A 123 3.46 2.92 15.98
C ASN A 123 3.13 1.47 15.61
N ILE A 124 4.12 0.73 15.09
CA ILE A 124 3.97 -0.70 14.77
C ILE A 124 3.88 -1.60 16.02
N ALA A 125 4.23 -1.11 17.20
CA ALA A 125 4.11 -1.81 18.47
C ALA A 125 2.70 -1.69 19.09
N ALA A 126 1.77 -1.02 18.43
CA ALA A 126 0.40 -0.83 18.91
C ALA A 126 -0.51 -2.06 18.70
N GLY A 127 0.04 -3.25 18.42
CA GLY A 127 -0.73 -4.44 18.08
C GLY A 127 -1.71 -4.90 19.15
N ASN A 128 -1.40 -4.73 20.43
CA ASN A 128 -2.35 -4.99 21.51
C ASN A 128 -3.54 -4.04 21.46
N LEU A 129 -3.29 -2.75 21.33
CA LEU A 129 -4.30 -1.70 21.27
C LEU A 129 -5.22 -1.85 20.04
N THR A 130 -4.63 -2.01 18.85
CA THR A 130 -5.39 -2.18 17.60
C THR A 130 -6.18 -3.49 17.59
N GLY A 131 -5.68 -4.53 18.28
CA GLY A 131 -6.37 -5.80 18.46
C GLY A 131 -7.66 -5.65 19.24
N ILE A 132 -7.63 -4.94 20.37
CA ILE A 132 -8.81 -4.63 21.20
C ILE A 132 -9.84 -3.86 20.37
N TRP A 133 -9.44 -2.75 19.75
CA TRP A 133 -10.36 -1.95 18.94
C TRP A 133 -10.95 -2.74 17.77
N LYS A 134 -10.18 -3.63 17.12
CA LYS A 134 -10.70 -4.49 16.06
C LYS A 134 -11.83 -5.39 16.56
N GLU A 135 -11.72 -5.97 17.76
CA GLU A 135 -12.78 -6.78 18.33
C GLU A 135 -14.05 -5.96 18.58
N TYR A 136 -13.92 -4.78 19.18
CA TYR A 136 -15.05 -3.91 19.48
C TYR A 136 -15.72 -3.38 18.20
N ILE A 137 -14.96 -2.97 17.20
CA ILE A 137 -15.46 -2.54 15.89
C ILE A 137 -16.22 -3.69 15.21
N ASN A 138 -15.70 -4.91 15.25
CA ASN A 138 -16.36 -6.08 14.64
C ASN A 138 -17.65 -6.48 15.38
N LYS A 139 -17.69 -6.40 16.71
CA LYS A 139 -18.88 -6.69 17.51
C LYS A 139 -19.95 -5.59 17.42
N CYS A 140 -19.51 -4.35 17.34
CA CYS A 140 -20.32 -3.15 17.17
C CYS A 140 -21.49 -3.00 18.17
N ASN A 141 -21.27 -3.30 19.42
CA ASN A 141 -22.30 -3.28 20.48
C ASN A 141 -21.90 -2.55 21.75
N SER A 142 -20.63 -2.23 21.93
CA SER A 142 -20.08 -1.52 23.09
C SER A 142 -18.71 -0.94 22.76
N LEU A 143 -18.16 -0.12 23.63
CA LEU A 143 -16.81 0.42 23.54
C LEU A 143 -15.89 -0.21 24.58
N PRO A 144 -14.58 -0.33 24.31
CA PRO A 144 -13.62 -0.78 25.29
C PRO A 144 -13.52 0.20 26.46
N SER A 145 -13.37 -0.34 27.66
CA SER A 145 -13.10 0.48 28.86
C SER A 145 -11.66 0.99 28.87
N ASN A 146 -11.39 2.08 29.59
CA ASN A 146 -10.02 2.61 29.77
C ASN A 146 -9.06 1.56 30.36
N LYS A 147 -9.58 0.65 31.21
CA LYS A 147 -8.78 -0.44 31.79
C LYS A 147 -8.35 -1.45 30.73
N GLU A 148 -9.21 -1.79 29.76
CA GLU A 148 -8.88 -2.68 28.66
C GLU A 148 -7.89 -2.03 27.69
N LEU A 149 -7.99 -0.70 27.49
CA LEU A 149 -7.06 0.06 26.66
C LEU A 149 -5.70 0.33 27.34
N ASP A 150 -5.55 -0.01 28.62
CA ASP A 150 -4.27 0.15 29.33
C ASP A 150 -3.33 -1.03 29.04
N VAL A 151 -2.88 -1.11 27.81
CA VAL A 151 -2.00 -2.16 27.28
C VAL A 151 -0.65 -1.60 26.87
N ASN A 152 0.35 -2.48 26.82
CA ASN A 152 1.69 -2.13 26.38
C ASN A 152 1.71 -1.87 24.87
N ILE A 153 2.30 -0.72 24.50
CA ILE A 153 2.54 -0.26 23.12
C ILE A 153 3.93 0.36 22.98
N ASN A 154 4.85 0.07 23.93
CA ASN A 154 6.18 0.66 23.94
C ASN A 154 7.06 0.04 22.87
N ILE A 155 7.53 0.84 21.91
CA ILE A 155 8.41 0.39 20.83
C ILE A 155 9.76 -0.14 21.34
N ASP A 156 10.25 0.34 22.48
CA ASP A 156 11.50 -0.10 23.10
C ASP A 156 11.45 -1.55 23.59
N ASP A 157 10.25 -2.12 23.69
CA ASP A 157 10.06 -3.55 23.98
C ASP A 157 10.26 -4.45 22.75
N ILE A 158 10.65 -3.87 21.63
CA ILE A 158 11.09 -4.57 20.41
C ILE A 158 12.59 -4.35 20.23
N LYS A 159 13.36 -5.43 20.21
CA LYS A 159 14.77 -5.40 19.82
C LYS A 159 14.94 -6.15 18.51
N LEU A 160 15.53 -5.50 17.55
CA LEU A 160 15.90 -6.08 16.27
C LEU A 160 17.38 -5.79 15.99
N ASP A 161 18.19 -6.84 15.95
CA ASP A 161 19.60 -6.77 15.60
C ASP A 161 19.84 -7.60 14.34
N ASN A 162 20.06 -6.95 13.21
CA ASN A 162 20.01 -7.57 11.89
C ASN A 162 18.66 -8.29 11.67
N ASN A 163 18.66 -9.64 11.62
CA ASN A 163 17.44 -10.45 11.49
C ASN A 163 17.06 -11.16 12.81
N LYS A 164 17.69 -10.82 13.92
CA LYS A 164 17.38 -11.40 15.22
C LYS A 164 16.40 -10.52 15.97
N TYR A 165 15.21 -11.05 16.19
CA TYR A 165 14.10 -10.38 16.85
C TYR A 165 13.94 -10.90 18.28
N THR A 166 13.78 -9.98 19.23
CA THR A 166 13.42 -10.27 20.61
C THR A 166 12.29 -9.33 21.03
N LYS A 167 11.30 -9.84 21.76
CA LYS A 167 10.26 -9.02 22.38
C LYS A 167 10.31 -9.06 23.90
N TYR A 168 9.81 -7.98 24.50
CA TYR A 168 9.67 -7.82 25.94
C TYR A 168 8.23 -7.43 26.31
N ASN A 169 7.80 -7.69 27.54
CA ASN A 169 6.55 -7.19 28.12
C ASN A 169 5.29 -7.42 27.26
N ASP A 170 5.18 -8.60 26.63
CA ASP A 170 4.04 -9.03 25.80
C ASP A 170 3.65 -8.04 24.69
N ILE A 171 4.63 -7.32 24.14
CA ILE A 171 4.40 -6.42 23.02
C ILE A 171 3.90 -7.18 21.78
N LYS A 172 2.99 -6.59 21.04
CA LYS A 172 2.50 -7.14 19.75
C LYS A 172 2.68 -6.15 18.62
N LEU A 173 3.09 -6.69 17.47
CA LEU A 173 3.24 -5.95 16.23
C LEU A 173 1.92 -5.81 15.48
N ASP A 174 1.72 -4.64 14.86
CA ASP A 174 0.74 -4.40 13.81
C ASP A 174 1.41 -3.68 12.63
N LEU A 175 1.49 -4.36 11.49
CA LEU A 175 2.11 -3.83 10.27
C LEU A 175 1.07 -3.34 9.26
N GLY A 176 -0.20 -3.18 9.64
CA GLY A 176 -1.32 -2.82 8.76
C GLY A 176 -1.16 -1.48 8.04
N GLY A 177 -0.48 -0.50 8.66
CA GLY A 177 -0.23 0.83 8.08
C GLY A 177 1.02 0.94 7.20
N ILE A 178 1.77 -0.17 7.00
CA ILE A 178 3.03 -0.16 6.23
C ILE A 178 3.11 -1.29 5.19
N ALA A 179 2.54 -2.46 5.49
CA ALA A 179 2.79 -3.66 4.70
C ALA A 179 2.30 -3.56 3.25
N LYS A 180 1.12 -2.97 3.01
CA LYS A 180 0.57 -2.83 1.65
C LYS A 180 1.41 -1.90 0.79
N GLY A 181 1.77 -0.72 1.34
CA GLY A 181 2.63 0.23 0.66
C GLY A 181 4.00 -0.34 0.35
N TYR A 182 4.59 -1.05 1.31
CA TYR A 182 5.88 -1.71 1.13
C TYR A 182 5.87 -2.74 0.00
N VAL A 183 4.90 -3.65 -0.02
CA VAL A 183 4.81 -4.69 -1.07
C VAL A 183 4.49 -4.08 -2.43
N THR A 184 3.62 -3.06 -2.48
CA THR A 184 3.33 -2.33 -3.73
C THR A 184 4.58 -1.64 -4.28
N GLU A 185 5.44 -1.09 -3.40
CA GLU A 185 6.74 -0.53 -3.79
C GLU A 185 7.66 -1.60 -4.37
N ILE A 186 7.81 -2.74 -3.68
CA ILE A 186 8.64 -3.86 -4.14
C ILE A 186 8.17 -4.37 -5.52
N VAL A 187 6.87 -4.51 -5.73
CA VAL A 187 6.31 -4.96 -7.02
C VAL A 187 6.51 -3.91 -8.11
N GLY A 188 6.37 -2.62 -7.79
CA GLY A 188 6.69 -1.54 -8.73
C GLY A 188 8.16 -1.58 -9.17
N ASN A 189 9.09 -1.69 -8.23
CA ASN A 189 10.52 -1.82 -8.50
C ASN A 189 10.83 -3.07 -9.32
N TYR A 190 10.22 -4.21 -8.97
CA TYR A 190 10.35 -5.45 -9.75
C TYR A 190 9.92 -5.28 -11.21
N LEU A 191 8.81 -4.57 -11.47
CA LEU A 191 8.37 -4.27 -12.84
C LEU A 191 9.39 -3.41 -13.58
N GLU A 192 9.89 -2.36 -12.93
CA GLU A 192 10.89 -1.44 -13.51
C GLU A 192 12.22 -2.15 -13.80
N ASP A 193 12.70 -3.01 -12.90
CA ASP A 193 13.90 -3.84 -13.08
C ASP A 193 13.75 -4.82 -14.26
N ASN A 194 12.51 -5.25 -14.55
CA ASN A 194 12.17 -6.06 -15.73
C ASN A 194 11.86 -5.22 -16.99
N ASN A 195 12.21 -3.93 -16.99
CA ASN A 195 11.96 -2.98 -18.09
C ASN A 195 10.45 -2.79 -18.42
N ILE A 196 9.58 -2.95 -17.44
CA ILE A 196 8.16 -2.60 -17.53
C ILE A 196 7.94 -1.31 -16.75
N ASN A 197 8.05 -0.18 -17.45
CA ASN A 197 7.86 1.14 -16.87
C ASN A 197 6.41 1.65 -16.95
N ASN A 198 5.57 1.01 -17.78
CA ASN A 198 4.18 1.43 -17.98
C ASN A 198 3.25 0.47 -17.23
N TYR A 199 2.86 0.83 -16.04
CA TYR A 199 2.03 -0.02 -15.19
C TYR A 199 1.10 0.79 -14.28
N ILE A 200 0.05 0.11 -13.81
CA ILE A 200 -0.81 0.53 -12.71
C ILE A 200 -0.91 -0.65 -11.76
N ILE A 201 -0.63 -0.43 -10.48
CA ILE A 201 -0.91 -1.34 -9.38
C ILE A 201 -1.96 -0.68 -8.51
N ASN A 202 -3.11 -1.33 -8.30
CA ASN A 202 -4.11 -0.90 -7.33
C ASN A 202 -4.29 -2.01 -6.30
N ALA A 203 -3.80 -1.79 -5.10
CA ALA A 203 -3.84 -2.71 -3.97
C ALA A 203 -4.78 -2.16 -2.88
N GLY A 204 -6.09 -2.22 -3.11
CA GLY A 204 -7.10 -1.83 -2.14
C GLY A 204 -7.06 -0.34 -1.74
N GLY A 205 -6.89 0.55 -2.71
CA GLY A 205 -6.78 2.00 -2.49
C GLY A 205 -5.36 2.52 -2.31
N ASN A 206 -4.37 1.63 -2.24
CA ASN A 206 -2.97 1.97 -2.45
C ASN A 206 -2.69 1.83 -3.95
N VAL A 207 -2.56 2.95 -4.66
CA VAL A 207 -2.38 2.99 -6.11
C VAL A 207 -0.98 3.49 -6.44
N LYS A 208 -0.17 2.66 -7.14
CA LYS A 208 1.12 3.07 -7.71
C LYS A 208 1.04 3.00 -9.22
N VAL A 209 1.49 4.05 -9.89
CA VAL A 209 1.61 4.08 -11.35
C VAL A 209 3.06 4.31 -11.77
N GLY A 210 3.49 3.61 -12.80
CA GLY A 210 4.73 3.90 -13.50
C GLY A 210 4.57 5.04 -14.51
N LYS A 211 5.42 5.07 -15.54
CA LYS A 211 5.35 6.08 -16.60
C LYS A 211 4.10 5.85 -17.47
N ALA A 212 3.39 6.91 -17.79
CA ALA A 212 2.25 6.85 -18.68
C ALA A 212 2.70 6.52 -20.11
N TYR A 213 1.93 5.67 -20.82
CA TYR A 213 2.18 5.27 -22.21
C TYR A 213 1.16 5.91 -23.15
N ASN A 214 1.62 6.58 -24.20
CA ASN A 214 0.79 7.29 -25.18
C ASN A 214 -0.18 8.32 -24.57
N LYS A 215 0.14 8.83 -23.40
CA LYS A 215 -0.60 9.89 -22.68
C LYS A 215 0.35 10.57 -21.70
N GLU A 216 -0.03 11.74 -21.24
CA GLU A 216 0.79 12.55 -20.35
C GLU A 216 0.77 12.02 -18.90
N TYR A 217 -0.39 11.53 -18.45
CA TYR A 217 -0.61 11.07 -17.08
C TYR A 217 -1.67 9.95 -17.00
N TYR A 218 -1.74 9.32 -15.87
CA TYR A 218 -2.87 8.48 -15.43
C TYR A 218 -3.84 9.32 -14.60
N VAL A 219 -5.13 9.04 -14.75
CA VAL A 219 -6.19 9.66 -13.93
C VAL A 219 -6.59 8.69 -12.84
N VAL A 220 -6.42 9.09 -11.58
CA VAL A 220 -6.83 8.31 -10.41
C VAL A 220 -7.98 9.03 -9.71
N GLY A 221 -9.10 8.33 -9.53
CA GLY A 221 -10.25 8.85 -8.76
C GLY A 221 -10.03 8.68 -7.26
N ILE A 222 -10.29 9.73 -6.48
CA ILE A 222 -10.31 9.66 -5.01
C ILE A 222 -11.75 9.45 -4.56
N THR A 223 -11.97 8.37 -3.81
CA THR A 223 -13.30 7.95 -3.34
C THR A 223 -13.93 9.01 -2.44
N ASN A 224 -15.21 9.31 -2.67
CA ASN A 224 -15.98 10.19 -1.78
C ASN A 224 -16.32 9.41 -0.48
N PRO A 225 -15.83 9.85 0.70
CA PRO A 225 -16.10 9.15 1.95
C PRO A 225 -17.55 9.22 2.42
N ASP A 226 -18.36 10.15 1.91
CA ASP A 226 -19.79 10.23 2.19
C ASP A 226 -20.63 9.31 1.30
N ASN A 227 -20.12 8.94 0.12
CA ASN A 227 -20.74 8.00 -0.80
C ASN A 227 -19.67 7.25 -1.59
N THR A 228 -19.26 6.10 -1.10
CA THR A 228 -18.13 5.31 -1.65
C THR A 228 -18.34 4.78 -3.07
N SER A 229 -19.57 4.86 -3.60
CA SER A 229 -19.86 4.56 -5.01
C SER A 229 -19.42 5.68 -5.96
N ASN A 230 -19.08 6.85 -5.44
CA ASN A 230 -18.68 8.04 -6.17
C ASN A 230 -17.22 8.44 -5.86
N ILE A 231 -16.66 9.23 -6.73
CA ILE A 231 -15.41 9.96 -6.48
C ILE A 231 -15.73 11.41 -6.15
N PHE A 232 -14.94 12.06 -5.26
CA PHE A 232 -15.11 13.50 -5.00
C PHE A 232 -14.15 14.33 -5.84
N THR A 233 -12.98 13.79 -6.21
CA THR A 233 -12.05 14.44 -7.13
C THR A 233 -11.20 13.42 -7.88
N LYS A 234 -10.48 13.88 -8.92
CA LYS A 234 -9.54 13.11 -9.72
C LYS A 234 -8.17 13.75 -9.64
N VAL A 235 -7.13 12.92 -9.61
CA VAL A 235 -5.74 13.39 -9.65
C VAL A 235 -5.03 12.83 -10.88
N ASN A 236 -4.26 13.70 -11.53
CA ASN A 236 -3.46 13.40 -12.71
C ASN A 236 -2.03 13.09 -12.28
N ILE A 237 -1.60 11.84 -12.41
CA ILE A 237 -0.30 11.41 -11.89
C ILE A 237 0.51 10.64 -12.94
N ASN A 238 1.83 10.76 -12.84
CA ASN A 238 2.79 10.04 -13.68
C ASN A 238 4.01 9.65 -12.84
N ASN A 239 4.31 8.37 -12.75
CA ASN A 239 5.38 7.81 -11.93
C ASN A 239 5.25 8.21 -10.44
N LEU A 240 4.04 8.08 -9.89
CA LEU A 240 3.69 8.44 -8.52
C LEU A 240 2.80 7.38 -7.88
N SER A 241 2.61 7.51 -6.58
CA SER A 241 1.70 6.72 -5.76
C SER A 241 0.63 7.62 -5.13
N VAL A 242 -0.59 7.09 -5.00
CA VAL A 242 -1.74 7.74 -4.36
C VAL A 242 -2.31 6.77 -3.34
N VAL A 243 -2.31 7.13 -2.07
CA VAL A 243 -2.83 6.27 -0.99
C VAL A 243 -3.79 7.06 -0.11
N THR A 244 -4.93 6.45 0.18
CA THR A 244 -5.98 7.06 0.99
C THR A 244 -6.21 6.29 2.27
N SER A 245 -6.13 6.97 3.42
CA SER A 245 -6.68 6.54 4.70
C SER A 245 -8.03 7.18 4.94
N GLY A 246 -9.04 6.39 5.35
CA GLY A 246 -10.39 6.91 5.48
C GLY A 246 -11.28 6.11 6.44
N ASN A 247 -12.36 6.76 6.89
CA ASN A 247 -13.28 6.26 7.92
C ASN A 247 -14.38 5.32 7.39
N TYR A 248 -14.37 4.99 6.09
CA TYR A 248 -15.45 4.27 5.41
C TYR A 248 -15.14 2.79 5.13
N GLN A 249 -13.93 2.32 5.42
CA GLN A 249 -13.50 0.95 5.10
C GLN A 249 -13.85 -0.05 6.22
N ARG A 250 -13.42 0.24 7.45
CA ARG A 250 -13.60 -0.62 8.63
C ARG A 250 -14.01 0.25 9.80
N TYR A 251 -15.28 0.23 10.17
CA TYR A 251 -15.83 1.09 11.21
C TYR A 251 -17.03 0.45 11.90
N CYS A 252 -17.41 1.06 13.01
CA CYS A 252 -18.64 0.80 13.74
C CYS A 252 -19.26 2.12 14.17
N ASP A 253 -20.57 2.28 13.98
CA ASP A 253 -21.31 3.44 14.43
C ASP A 253 -22.06 3.11 15.74
N ILE A 254 -21.72 3.78 16.86
CA ILE A 254 -22.36 3.66 18.18
C ILE A 254 -22.76 5.06 18.63
N ASP A 255 -24.02 5.27 19.02
CA ASP A 255 -24.56 6.55 19.47
C ASP A 255 -24.29 7.73 18.51
N ASN A 256 -24.37 7.47 17.20
CA ASN A 256 -24.06 8.41 16.11
C ASN A 256 -22.59 8.84 16.03
N ILE A 257 -21.69 8.16 16.71
CA ILE A 257 -20.24 8.37 16.63
C ILE A 257 -19.63 7.20 15.87
N ARG A 258 -18.78 7.52 14.87
CA ARG A 258 -18.05 6.54 14.07
C ARG A 258 -16.72 6.20 14.70
N TYR A 259 -16.53 4.92 15.03
CA TYR A 259 -15.29 4.35 15.54
C TYR A 259 -14.62 3.55 14.42
N ILE A 260 -13.40 3.91 14.08
CA ILE A 260 -12.66 3.36 12.93
C ILE A 260 -11.44 2.59 13.39
N HIS A 261 -10.84 1.85 12.46
CA HIS A 261 -9.67 1.01 12.72
C HIS A 261 -8.34 1.77 12.82
N ILE A 262 -8.30 3.09 12.58
CA ILE A 262 -7.08 3.92 12.69
C ILE A 262 -7.04 4.51 14.09
N ILE A 263 -6.22 3.92 14.94
CA ILE A 263 -6.18 4.22 16.36
C ILE A 263 -4.99 5.12 16.69
N ASN A 264 -5.26 6.23 17.36
CA ASN A 264 -4.20 7.10 17.88
C ASN A 264 -3.54 6.45 19.11
N PRO A 265 -2.25 6.10 19.07
CA PRO A 265 -1.59 5.39 20.17
C PRO A 265 -1.44 6.26 21.44
N ILE A 266 -1.44 7.59 21.30
CA ILE A 266 -1.33 8.52 22.44
C ILE A 266 -2.65 8.60 23.19
N THR A 267 -3.76 8.83 22.48
CA THR A 267 -5.09 8.92 23.11
C THR A 267 -5.73 7.56 23.33
N LYS A 268 -5.16 6.49 22.76
CA LYS A 268 -5.66 5.10 22.73
C LYS A 268 -7.06 4.95 22.11
N ASN A 269 -7.50 5.95 21.33
CA ASN A 269 -8.82 6.01 20.69
C ASN A 269 -8.73 6.20 19.18
N PRO A 270 -9.77 5.84 18.41
CA PRO A 270 -9.88 6.18 17.00
C PRO A 270 -9.78 7.70 16.74
N SER A 271 -9.10 8.08 15.65
CA SER A 271 -8.99 9.49 15.26
C SER A 271 -10.23 9.95 14.48
N ASN A 272 -10.69 11.19 14.68
CA ASN A 272 -11.91 11.75 14.08
C ASN A 272 -11.72 13.17 13.48
N TYR A 273 -10.51 13.57 13.14
CA TYR A 273 -10.24 14.91 12.63
C TYR A 273 -10.75 15.14 11.20
N MET A 274 -10.93 14.06 10.43
CA MET A 274 -11.34 14.09 9.03
C MET A 274 -12.02 12.77 8.64
N LYS A 275 -12.68 12.75 7.46
CA LYS A 275 -13.23 11.51 6.91
C LYS A 275 -12.21 10.74 6.07
N SER A 276 -11.33 11.44 5.34
CA SER A 276 -10.21 10.82 4.64
C SER A 276 -9.06 11.80 4.41
N VAL A 277 -7.86 11.26 4.26
CA VAL A 277 -6.68 11.95 3.72
C VAL A 277 -6.06 11.09 2.63
N THR A 278 -5.72 11.72 1.52
CA THR A 278 -5.01 11.09 0.40
C THR A 278 -3.64 11.71 0.27
N VAL A 279 -2.63 10.87 0.20
CA VAL A 279 -1.22 11.25 0.05
C VAL A 279 -0.75 10.89 -1.34
N ILE A 280 0.00 11.81 -1.98
CA ILE A 280 0.64 11.66 -3.28
C ILE A 280 2.15 11.82 -3.10
N THR A 281 2.91 10.82 -3.52
CA THR A 281 4.39 10.82 -3.49
C THR A 281 4.94 9.78 -4.46
N LYS A 282 6.26 9.75 -4.67
CA LYS A 282 6.90 8.74 -5.54
C LYS A 282 6.85 7.34 -4.92
N SER A 283 6.99 7.25 -3.62
CA SER A 283 7.05 5.97 -2.92
C SER A 283 5.68 5.53 -2.39
N SER A 284 5.23 4.35 -2.79
CA SER A 284 4.02 3.71 -2.26
C SER A 284 4.14 3.40 -0.76
N LEU A 285 5.33 3.04 -0.30
CA LEU A 285 5.64 2.85 1.11
C LEU A 285 5.42 4.13 1.90
N LEU A 286 6.01 5.25 1.44
CA LEU A 286 5.84 6.55 2.12
C LEU A 286 4.39 7.01 2.10
N ALA A 287 3.69 6.84 0.98
CA ALA A 287 2.29 7.19 0.87
C ALA A 287 1.41 6.43 1.89
N ASP A 288 1.66 5.13 2.11
CA ASP A 288 0.91 4.30 3.08
C ASP A 288 1.17 4.77 4.53
N ILE A 289 2.44 4.98 4.89
CA ILE A 289 2.83 5.47 6.22
C ILE A 289 2.24 6.87 6.48
N TYR A 290 2.46 7.81 5.55
CA TYR A 290 2.01 9.19 5.74
C TYR A 290 0.49 9.33 5.68
N SER A 291 -0.24 8.51 4.89
CA SER A 291 -1.70 8.53 4.93
C SER A 291 -2.24 8.15 6.31
N THR A 292 -1.60 7.18 6.99
CA THR A 292 -1.92 6.80 8.37
C THR A 292 -1.51 7.89 9.36
N TYR A 293 -0.30 8.39 9.27
CA TYR A 293 0.23 9.44 10.15
C TYR A 293 -0.59 10.72 10.09
N LEU A 294 -0.88 11.24 8.88
CA LEU A 294 -1.66 12.45 8.68
C LEU A 294 -3.11 12.28 9.14
N TYR A 295 -3.66 11.06 9.04
CA TYR A 295 -5.00 10.77 9.56
C TYR A 295 -5.08 10.88 11.10
N LEU A 296 -3.96 10.64 11.79
CA LEU A 296 -3.85 10.71 13.25
C LEU A 296 -3.62 12.13 13.79
N LEU A 297 -3.31 13.10 12.90
CA LEU A 297 -3.08 14.50 13.24
C LEU A 297 -4.32 15.37 13.03
N PRO A 298 -4.51 16.44 13.81
CA PRO A 298 -5.35 17.56 13.38
C PRO A 298 -4.93 18.08 12.01
N VAL A 299 -5.90 18.52 11.18
CA VAL A 299 -5.65 18.89 9.78
C VAL A 299 -4.62 20.01 9.63
N ASP A 300 -4.63 21.01 10.49
CA ASP A 300 -3.65 22.10 10.52
C ASP A 300 -2.23 21.59 10.78
N LYS A 301 -2.07 20.62 11.69
CA LYS A 301 -0.78 19.99 11.97
C LYS A 301 -0.32 19.09 10.81
N GLY A 302 -1.22 18.34 10.21
CA GLY A 302 -0.94 17.56 9.02
C GLY A 302 -0.50 18.44 7.85
N LEU A 303 -1.15 19.59 7.65
CA LEU A 303 -0.80 20.56 6.62
C LEU A 303 0.61 21.15 6.84
N GLU A 304 0.95 21.48 8.09
CA GLU A 304 2.30 21.94 8.47
C GLU A 304 3.36 20.89 8.14
N VAL A 305 3.12 19.61 8.45
CA VAL A 305 4.03 18.49 8.14
C VAL A 305 4.26 18.37 6.64
N VAL A 306 3.19 18.41 5.82
CA VAL A 306 3.30 18.25 4.37
C VAL A 306 3.95 19.45 3.71
N ASN A 307 3.58 20.67 4.08
CA ASN A 307 4.15 21.89 3.49
C ASN A 307 5.66 22.06 3.80
N ASN A 308 6.15 21.42 4.86
CA ASN A 308 7.58 21.34 5.17
C ASN A 308 8.31 20.15 4.50
N ASN A 309 7.61 19.34 3.67
CA ASN A 309 8.17 18.17 3.01
C ASN A 309 7.92 18.22 1.49
N ASN A 310 8.96 18.52 0.72
CA ASN A 310 8.85 18.68 -0.74
C ASN A 310 8.55 17.38 -1.52
N ASP A 311 8.60 16.23 -0.89
CA ASP A 311 8.41 14.92 -1.54
C ASP A 311 6.97 14.40 -1.42
N ILE A 312 6.11 15.10 -0.65
CA ILE A 312 4.76 14.63 -0.30
C ILE A 312 3.75 15.74 -0.53
N GLU A 313 2.65 15.42 -1.19
CA GLU A 313 1.47 16.26 -1.27
C GLU A 313 0.25 15.52 -0.71
N ALA A 314 -0.70 16.27 -0.18
CA ALA A 314 -1.89 15.66 0.41
C ALA A 314 -3.16 16.48 0.21
N ILE A 315 -4.30 15.77 0.19
CA ILE A 315 -5.63 16.34 0.19
C ILE A 315 -6.46 15.69 1.30
N TRP A 316 -7.07 16.52 2.14
CA TRP A 316 -7.92 16.11 3.25
C TRP A 316 -9.39 16.37 2.91
N TYR A 317 -10.23 15.39 3.11
CA TYR A 317 -11.68 15.51 3.05
C TYR A 317 -12.24 15.49 4.48
N ILE A 318 -12.64 16.64 4.97
CA ILE A 318 -13.30 16.80 6.29
C ILE A 318 -14.78 16.54 6.12
N ASP A 319 -15.41 17.30 5.23
CA ASP A 319 -16.78 17.12 4.74
C ASP A 319 -16.91 17.70 3.32
N LYS A 320 -18.12 17.66 2.74
CA LYS A 320 -18.39 18.10 1.36
C LYS A 320 -18.05 19.57 1.09
N ASP A 321 -18.06 20.41 2.11
CA ASP A 321 -17.83 21.87 2.01
C ASP A 321 -16.41 22.25 2.49
N ASN A 322 -15.69 21.30 3.13
CA ASN A 322 -14.39 21.51 3.74
C ASN A 322 -13.37 20.48 3.20
N ILE A 323 -12.66 20.87 2.15
CA ILE A 323 -11.57 20.12 1.53
C ILE A 323 -10.31 20.98 1.63
N VAL A 324 -9.26 20.43 2.27
CA VAL A 324 -7.97 21.10 2.44
C VAL A 324 -6.94 20.45 1.53
N ARG A 325 -6.04 21.23 0.95
CA ARG A 325 -4.92 20.75 0.11
C ARG A 325 -3.62 21.34 0.62
N SER A 326 -2.53 20.62 0.43
CA SER A 326 -1.18 21.17 0.62
C SER A 326 -0.88 22.26 -0.40
N ASP A 327 0.07 23.13 -0.09
CA ASP A 327 0.34 24.37 -0.85
C ASP A 327 0.76 24.10 -2.30
N ASN A 328 1.47 22.98 -2.54
CA ASN A 328 1.95 22.60 -3.87
C ASN A 328 1.10 21.53 -4.57
N PHE A 329 -0.13 21.31 -4.10
CA PHE A 329 -1.03 20.30 -4.67
C PHE A 329 -1.51 20.70 -6.07
N ASN A 330 -0.90 20.15 -7.14
CA ASN A 330 -1.13 20.51 -8.54
C ASN A 330 -1.60 19.31 -9.39
N TYR A 331 -2.41 18.43 -8.85
CA TYR A 331 -2.78 17.16 -9.52
C TYR A 331 -4.20 17.13 -10.09
N GLU A 332 -5.01 18.13 -9.88
CA GLU A 332 -6.40 18.21 -10.38
C GLU A 332 -6.52 18.69 -11.82
#